data_58ac41993779f2f5440cd4b187f784ed
#
_entry.id   58ac41993779f2f5440cd4b187f784ed
#
_cell.length_a   1.000
_cell.length_b   1.000
_cell.length_c   1.000
_cell.angle_alpha   90.00
_cell.angle_beta   90.00
_cell.angle_gamma   90.00
#
_symmetry.space_group_name_H-M   'P 1'
#
loop_
_entity.id
_entity.type
_entity.pdbx_description
1 polymer ?
#
loop_
_entity_poly.entity_id
_entity_poly.type
_entity_poly.pdbx_seq_one_letter_code
_entity_poly.pdbx_strand_id
1 'polypeptide(L)'
;MAIPPAANGQPSISLAEASRHLATELSPDFIGVQECDFNLVRSGDSNQIAEIATSIGAAHFAFAPCIIGTPGEKWRKLHAEDQRIITSSEGADAVKNVEGGYGIGIASTVEVTKWHRLDLGNSPIGMPLLIPGDESGPGKVRPIYIRDEPRVALAATRVDGYTIINTHLSFVPGYNVKQLRVLKKWAAELERETGTIAIIMGDLNLPKNLPIVASQWKSLATQATYPSWGAKIQFDYILSKAPVTAKALATVTTGVSDHLPLSAEITH
;
A
#
# COMPACT_ATOMS: atom_id res chain seq x y z
N MET A 1 8.25 2.44 -4.31
CA MET A 1 8.96 1.67 -3.27
C MET A 1 10.32 2.31 -3.03
N ALA A 2 10.55 2.91 -1.88
CA ALA A 2 11.87 3.36 -1.52
C ALA A 2 12.72 2.12 -1.25
N ILE A 3 13.77 1.90 -2.06
CA ILE A 3 14.69 0.78 -1.86
C ILE A 3 15.53 1.12 -0.63
N PRO A 4 15.63 0.23 0.38
CA PRO A 4 16.55 0.45 1.48
C PRO A 4 17.95 0.69 0.92
N PRO A 5 18.72 1.63 1.47
CA PRO A 5 20.12 1.73 1.09
C PRO A 5 20.73 0.35 1.28
N ALA A 6 21.45 -0.15 0.28
CA ALA A 6 22.09 -1.46 0.32
C ALA A 6 22.95 -1.54 1.60
N ALA A 7 22.35 -2.04 2.67
CA ALA A 7 23.01 -2.19 3.93
C ALA A 7 23.99 -3.35 3.77
N ASN A 8 25.25 -3.04 3.72
CA ASN A 8 26.35 -3.99 3.83
C ASN A 8 26.57 -4.95 2.64
N GLY A 9 26.36 -4.52 1.40
CA GLY A 9 26.76 -5.33 0.24
C GLY A 9 25.95 -6.62 0.04
N GLN A 10 24.77 -6.72 0.64
CA GLN A 10 23.85 -7.81 0.37
C GLN A 10 23.25 -7.64 -1.03
N PRO A 11 23.14 -8.70 -1.84
CA PRO A 11 22.50 -8.63 -3.14
C PRO A 11 21.05 -8.17 -2.95
N SER A 12 20.62 -7.17 -3.73
CA SER A 12 19.20 -6.80 -3.78
C SER A 12 18.42 -7.98 -4.34
N ILE A 13 17.51 -8.53 -3.57
CA ILE A 13 16.56 -9.53 -4.08
C ILE A 13 15.53 -8.83 -4.97
N SER A 14 15.07 -9.55 -6.01
CA SER A 14 14.01 -9.04 -6.88
C SER A 14 12.65 -8.99 -6.14
N LEU A 15 11.73 -8.18 -6.68
CA LEU A 15 10.36 -8.12 -6.16
C LEU A 15 9.69 -9.50 -6.19
N ALA A 16 9.91 -10.28 -7.24
CA ALA A 16 9.38 -11.63 -7.37
C ALA A 16 9.95 -12.59 -6.31
N GLU A 17 11.23 -12.49 -5.98
CA GLU A 17 11.84 -13.30 -4.91
C GLU A 17 11.31 -12.93 -3.54
N ALA A 18 11.21 -11.64 -3.24
CA ALA A 18 10.63 -11.14 -2.01
C ALA A 18 9.15 -11.59 -1.86
N SER A 19 8.38 -11.54 -2.94
CA SER A 19 6.97 -11.97 -2.94
C SER A 19 6.82 -13.49 -2.75
N ARG A 20 7.67 -14.29 -3.38
CA ARG A 20 7.71 -15.75 -3.14
C ARG A 20 8.13 -16.09 -1.71
N HIS A 21 9.06 -15.36 -1.15
CA HIS A 21 9.44 -15.52 0.25
C HIS A 21 8.24 -15.23 1.18
N LEU A 22 7.53 -14.13 0.97
CA LEU A 22 6.29 -13.83 1.70
C LEU A 22 5.24 -14.94 1.55
N ALA A 23 5.05 -15.44 0.32
CA ALA A 23 4.10 -16.53 0.06
C ALA A 23 4.46 -17.81 0.83
N THR A 24 5.74 -18.15 0.89
CA THR A 24 6.24 -19.34 1.60
C THR A 24 6.03 -19.21 3.11
N GLU A 25 6.33 -18.04 3.69
CA GLU A 25 6.27 -17.83 5.14
C GLU A 25 4.85 -17.59 5.67
N LEU A 26 4.01 -16.93 4.88
CA LEU A 26 2.72 -16.42 5.36
C LEU A 26 1.51 -17.00 4.65
N SER A 27 1.67 -17.54 3.43
CA SER A 27 0.55 -18.04 2.58
C SER A 27 -0.65 -17.07 2.56
N PRO A 28 -0.46 -15.80 2.17
CA PRO A 28 -1.47 -14.77 2.33
C PRO A 28 -2.64 -14.96 1.36
N ASP A 29 -3.88 -14.82 1.85
CA ASP A 29 -5.09 -14.78 1.01
C ASP A 29 -5.17 -13.49 0.20
N PHE A 30 -4.54 -12.42 0.68
CA PHE A 30 -4.43 -11.14 -0.01
C PHE A 30 -3.22 -10.35 0.46
N ILE A 31 -2.73 -9.50 -0.42
CA ILE A 31 -1.67 -8.52 -0.13
C ILE A 31 -2.13 -7.15 -0.62
N GLY A 32 -2.06 -6.13 0.24
CA GLY A 32 -2.14 -4.73 -0.14
C GLY A 32 -0.74 -4.14 -0.25
N VAL A 33 -0.45 -3.51 -1.36
CA VAL A 33 0.86 -2.95 -1.66
C VAL A 33 0.72 -1.46 -1.90
N GLN A 34 1.60 -0.69 -1.27
CA GLN A 34 1.72 0.75 -1.49
C GLN A 34 2.98 1.02 -2.32
N GLU A 35 3.03 2.21 -2.91
CA GLU A 35 4.18 2.65 -3.72
C GLU A 35 4.51 1.72 -4.89
N CYS A 36 3.46 1.23 -5.58
CA CYS A 36 3.61 0.38 -6.75
C CYS A 36 3.81 1.19 -8.03
N ASP A 37 4.70 0.70 -8.88
CA ASP A 37 4.87 1.16 -10.24
C ASP A 37 4.04 0.31 -11.22
N PHE A 38 3.52 0.98 -12.23
CA PHE A 38 2.88 0.38 -13.39
C PHE A 38 3.45 1.04 -14.66
N ASN A 39 4.04 0.26 -15.55
CA ASN A 39 4.64 0.71 -16.82
C ASN A 39 5.62 1.88 -16.67
N LEU A 40 6.40 1.94 -15.59
CA LEU A 40 7.45 2.95 -15.40
C LEU A 40 8.83 2.37 -15.77
N VAL A 41 9.61 3.16 -16.51
CA VAL A 41 10.95 2.76 -16.95
C VAL A 41 11.85 2.37 -15.79
N ARG A 42 11.77 3.08 -14.64
CA ARG A 42 12.57 2.80 -13.45
C ARG A 42 12.34 1.40 -12.85
N SER A 43 11.20 0.79 -13.14
CA SER A 43 10.83 -0.56 -12.72
C SER A 43 10.80 -1.57 -13.87
N GLY A 44 11.44 -1.22 -15.02
CA GLY A 44 11.53 -2.10 -16.20
C GLY A 44 10.22 -2.25 -16.96
N ASP A 45 9.41 -1.18 -16.99
CA ASP A 45 8.09 -1.14 -17.64
C ASP A 45 7.15 -2.28 -17.16
N SER A 46 7.34 -2.73 -15.92
CA SER A 46 6.57 -3.82 -15.33
C SER A 46 5.27 -3.36 -14.67
N ASN A 47 4.35 -4.29 -14.49
CA ASN A 47 3.20 -4.16 -13.62
C ASN A 47 3.54 -4.86 -12.29
N GLN A 48 4.03 -4.11 -11.31
CA GLN A 48 4.51 -4.67 -10.04
C GLN A 48 3.44 -5.46 -9.29
N ILE A 49 2.17 -5.05 -9.32
CA ILE A 49 1.12 -5.83 -8.63
C ILE A 49 0.80 -7.14 -9.35
N ALA A 50 0.90 -7.19 -10.68
CA ALA A 50 0.74 -8.44 -11.43
C ALA A 50 1.91 -9.41 -11.14
N GLU A 51 3.13 -8.89 -11.01
CA GLU A 51 4.31 -9.68 -10.64
C GLU A 51 4.18 -10.27 -9.23
N ILE A 52 3.72 -9.47 -8.26
CA ILE A 52 3.42 -9.92 -6.90
C ILE A 52 2.31 -10.98 -6.94
N ALA A 53 1.20 -10.72 -7.63
CA ALA A 53 0.08 -11.64 -7.75
C ALA A 53 0.52 -13.01 -8.29
N THR A 54 1.29 -13.00 -9.38
CA THR A 54 1.86 -14.23 -9.95
C THR A 54 2.73 -14.98 -8.94
N SER A 55 3.55 -14.25 -8.19
CA SER A 55 4.50 -14.82 -7.22
C SER A 55 3.83 -15.47 -6.02
N ILE A 56 2.64 -15.00 -5.62
CA ILE A 56 1.85 -15.56 -4.50
C ILE A 56 0.72 -16.49 -4.96
N GLY A 57 0.58 -16.74 -6.27
CA GLY A 57 -0.49 -17.56 -6.83
C GLY A 57 -1.88 -16.90 -6.80
N ALA A 58 -1.94 -15.57 -6.74
CA ALA A 58 -3.20 -14.83 -6.76
C ALA A 58 -3.74 -14.66 -8.18
N ALA A 59 -4.99 -15.11 -8.41
CA ALA A 59 -5.66 -14.94 -9.69
C ALA A 59 -6.28 -13.55 -9.87
N HIS A 60 -6.57 -12.86 -8.78
CA HIS A 60 -7.23 -11.56 -8.79
C HIS A 60 -6.27 -10.48 -8.31
N PHE A 61 -6.07 -9.46 -9.12
CA PHE A 61 -5.33 -8.27 -8.70
C PHE A 61 -5.91 -7.01 -9.33
N ALA A 62 -5.63 -5.88 -8.70
CA ALA A 62 -5.94 -4.57 -9.24
C ALA A 62 -4.87 -3.55 -8.86
N PHE A 63 -4.66 -2.58 -9.75
CA PHE A 63 -3.83 -1.41 -9.54
C PHE A 63 -4.68 -0.14 -9.66
N ALA A 64 -4.49 0.80 -8.75
CA ALA A 64 -5.10 2.12 -8.78
C ALA A 64 -4.00 3.19 -8.81
N PRO A 65 -3.81 3.90 -9.93
CA PRO A 65 -2.82 4.98 -10.01
C PRO A 65 -3.21 6.15 -9.11
N CYS A 66 -2.22 6.79 -8.49
CA CYS A 66 -2.34 8.05 -7.76
C CYS A 66 -1.88 9.22 -8.63
N ILE A 67 -0.86 8.99 -9.44
CA ILE A 67 -0.25 9.93 -10.38
C ILE A 67 0.18 9.20 -11.64
N ILE A 68 0.35 9.94 -12.72
CA ILE A 68 1.02 9.47 -13.93
C ILE A 68 2.45 10.00 -13.92
N GLY A 69 3.42 9.11 -14.15
CA GLY A 69 4.86 9.41 -14.09
C GLY A 69 5.52 8.99 -12.79
N THR A 70 6.74 9.44 -12.56
CA THR A 70 7.64 8.98 -11.50
C THR A 70 7.67 9.96 -10.32
N PRO A 71 7.29 9.54 -9.09
CA PRO A 71 7.40 10.35 -7.88
C PRO A 71 8.84 10.85 -7.66
N GLY A 72 8.96 12.10 -7.24
CA GLY A 72 10.27 12.72 -7.03
C GLY A 72 10.98 13.22 -8.31
N GLU A 73 10.46 12.85 -9.48
CA GLU A 73 10.94 13.28 -10.78
C GLU A 73 9.86 14.06 -11.53
N LYS A 74 9.45 13.57 -12.70
CA LYS A 74 8.39 14.17 -13.52
C LYS A 74 7.10 13.38 -13.37
N TRP A 75 6.06 14.02 -12.89
CA TRP A 75 4.73 13.44 -12.78
C TRP A 75 3.62 14.49 -12.98
N ARG A 76 2.43 14.03 -13.29
CA ARG A 76 1.21 14.83 -13.38
C ARG A 76 0.08 14.22 -12.56
N LYS A 77 -0.91 15.04 -12.20
CA LYS A 77 -2.16 14.53 -11.62
C LYS A 77 -2.93 13.72 -12.67
N LEU A 78 -3.78 12.84 -12.18
CA LEU A 78 -4.70 12.07 -13.02
C LEU A 78 -5.71 13.01 -13.69
N HIS A 79 -5.97 12.76 -14.97
CA HIS A 79 -7.18 13.21 -15.64
C HIS A 79 -8.32 12.21 -15.40
N ALA A 80 -9.52 12.50 -15.87
CA ALA A 80 -10.68 11.62 -15.66
C ALA A 80 -10.48 10.21 -16.26
N GLU A 81 -9.85 10.13 -17.42
CA GLU A 81 -9.53 8.89 -18.12
C GLU A 81 -8.48 8.03 -17.39
N ASP A 82 -7.63 8.64 -16.57
CA ASP A 82 -6.59 7.95 -15.79
C ASP A 82 -7.15 7.36 -14.48
N GLN A 83 -8.33 7.83 -14.03
CA GLN A 83 -8.95 7.42 -12.75
C GLN A 83 -9.60 6.04 -12.83
N ARG A 84 -8.99 5.13 -13.57
CA ARG A 84 -9.47 3.76 -13.71
C ARG A 84 -8.79 2.82 -12.71
N ILE A 85 -9.38 1.66 -12.53
CA ILE A 85 -8.77 0.53 -11.83
C ILE A 85 -8.32 -0.42 -12.92
N ILE A 86 -7.02 -0.76 -12.96
CA ILE A 86 -6.45 -1.74 -13.87
C ILE A 86 -6.50 -3.10 -13.18
N THR A 87 -7.18 -4.07 -13.76
CA THR A 87 -7.47 -5.35 -13.10
C THR A 87 -6.87 -6.54 -13.86
N SER A 88 -6.80 -7.69 -13.19
CA SER A 88 -6.36 -8.96 -13.78
C SER A 88 -7.25 -9.45 -14.94
N SER A 89 -8.46 -8.91 -15.10
CA SER A 89 -9.35 -9.23 -16.21
C SER A 89 -9.00 -8.50 -17.51
N GLU A 90 -8.15 -7.47 -17.45
CA GLU A 90 -7.69 -6.75 -18.63
C GLU A 90 -6.55 -7.53 -19.30
N GLY A 91 -6.68 -7.78 -20.62
CA GLY A 91 -5.63 -8.45 -21.37
C GLY A 91 -4.32 -7.64 -21.39
N ALA A 92 -3.20 -8.32 -21.50
CA ALA A 92 -1.87 -7.69 -21.53
C ALA A 92 -1.75 -6.60 -22.60
N ASP A 93 -2.36 -6.78 -23.77
CA ASP A 93 -2.35 -5.80 -24.86
C ASP A 93 -3.16 -4.54 -24.52
N ALA A 94 -4.24 -4.67 -23.75
CA ALA A 94 -5.07 -3.53 -23.36
C ALA A 94 -4.36 -2.57 -22.39
N VAL A 95 -3.40 -3.09 -21.61
CA VAL A 95 -2.65 -2.31 -20.62
C VAL A 95 -1.27 -1.89 -21.09
N LYS A 96 -0.75 -2.49 -22.17
CA LYS A 96 0.59 -2.22 -22.69
C LYS A 96 0.82 -0.77 -23.12
N ASN A 97 -0.23 -0.10 -23.62
CA ASN A 97 -0.16 1.28 -24.10
C ASN A 97 -0.71 2.29 -23.07
N VAL A 98 -0.98 1.85 -21.84
CA VAL A 98 -1.39 2.75 -20.76
C VAL A 98 -0.16 3.51 -20.27
N GLU A 99 -0.28 4.83 -20.18
CA GLU A 99 0.78 5.69 -19.67
C GLU A 99 1.19 5.24 -18.25
N GLY A 100 2.48 5.17 -18.00
CA GLY A 100 3.03 4.68 -16.75
C GLY A 100 2.65 5.54 -15.55
N GLY A 101 2.32 4.88 -14.46
CA GLY A 101 1.86 5.53 -13.23
C GLY A 101 2.39 4.89 -11.96
N TYR A 102 2.22 5.61 -10.88
CA TYR A 102 2.55 5.20 -9.53
C TYR A 102 1.29 5.20 -8.66
N GLY A 103 1.13 4.20 -7.82
CA GLY A 103 -0.08 4.06 -7.04
C GLY A 103 -0.04 2.94 -6.00
N ILE A 104 -1.17 2.29 -5.83
CA ILE A 104 -1.36 1.18 -4.89
C ILE A 104 -2.00 -0.02 -5.57
N GLY A 105 -1.80 -1.22 -5.02
CA GLY A 105 -2.36 -2.45 -5.56
C GLY A 105 -2.90 -3.38 -4.49
N ILE A 106 -3.79 -4.27 -4.90
CA ILE A 106 -4.25 -5.44 -4.14
C ILE A 106 -4.08 -6.67 -5.02
N ALA A 107 -3.54 -7.75 -4.44
CA ALA A 107 -3.59 -9.10 -5.01
C ALA A 107 -4.35 -10.02 -4.05
N SER A 108 -5.21 -10.91 -4.58
CA SER A 108 -6.05 -11.82 -3.82
C SER A 108 -6.10 -13.21 -4.46
N THR A 109 -5.91 -14.25 -3.64
CA THR A 109 -6.14 -15.65 -4.05
C THR A 109 -7.62 -16.01 -3.99
N VAL A 110 -8.41 -15.26 -3.21
CA VAL A 110 -9.87 -15.40 -3.11
C VAL A 110 -10.53 -14.53 -4.17
N GLU A 111 -11.60 -15.03 -4.75
CA GLU A 111 -12.36 -14.33 -5.80
C GLU A 111 -12.85 -12.96 -5.35
N VAL A 112 -12.63 -11.96 -6.22
CA VAL A 112 -13.09 -10.59 -6.04
C VAL A 112 -14.30 -10.35 -6.93
N THR A 113 -15.43 -10.03 -6.31
CA THR A 113 -16.69 -9.77 -7.00
C THR A 113 -16.78 -8.33 -7.53
N LYS A 114 -16.13 -7.39 -6.84
CA LYS A 114 -16.17 -5.97 -7.23
C LYS A 114 -14.94 -5.21 -6.71
N TRP A 115 -14.41 -4.38 -7.57
CA TRP A 115 -13.37 -3.40 -7.25
C TRP A 115 -13.99 -2.02 -7.06
N HIS A 116 -13.48 -1.26 -6.09
CA HIS A 116 -13.93 0.10 -5.80
C HIS A 116 -12.73 1.02 -5.62
N ARG A 117 -12.89 2.29 -6.00
CA ARG A 117 -11.87 3.33 -5.87
C ARG A 117 -12.43 4.54 -5.15
N LEU A 118 -11.62 5.15 -4.29
CA LEU A 118 -11.91 6.43 -3.65
C LEU A 118 -10.68 7.34 -3.78
N ASP A 119 -10.83 8.49 -4.40
CA ASP A 119 -9.78 9.51 -4.45
C ASP A 119 -9.78 10.33 -3.16
N LEU A 120 -8.64 10.34 -2.47
CA LEU A 120 -8.47 11.01 -1.18
C LEU A 120 -7.84 12.42 -1.31
N GLY A 121 -7.41 12.78 -2.53
CA GLY A 121 -6.70 14.03 -2.79
C GLY A 121 -5.32 14.08 -2.14
N ASN A 122 -4.72 15.27 -2.10
CA ASN A 122 -3.42 15.53 -1.50
C ASN A 122 -3.43 16.81 -0.67
N SER A 123 -2.45 16.96 0.21
CA SER A 123 -2.21 18.23 0.89
C SER A 123 -1.81 19.32 -0.12
N PRO A 124 -2.29 20.55 0.02
CA PRO A 124 -1.86 21.65 -0.81
C PRO A 124 -0.40 22.07 -0.56
N ILE A 125 0.16 21.65 0.56
CA ILE A 125 1.56 21.89 0.95
C ILE A 125 2.28 20.55 1.07
N GLY A 126 3.60 20.55 0.81
CA GLY A 126 4.49 19.48 1.18
C GLY A 126 5.11 19.73 2.56
N MET A 127 6.08 18.89 2.91
CA MET A 127 6.90 19.08 4.11
C MET A 127 8.34 18.59 3.90
N PRO A 128 9.29 19.06 4.70
CA PRO A 128 10.64 18.52 4.67
C PRO A 128 10.65 17.11 5.24
N LEU A 129 11.20 16.17 4.50
CA LEU A 129 11.53 14.82 4.96
C LEU A 129 13.04 14.68 5.11
N LEU A 130 13.47 13.92 6.10
CA LEU A 130 14.87 13.59 6.31
C LEU A 130 15.20 12.34 5.49
N ILE A 131 16.05 12.49 4.48
CA ILE A 131 16.53 11.37 3.69
C ILE A 131 18.00 11.09 3.97
N PRO A 132 18.48 9.84 3.82
CA PRO A 132 19.91 9.54 3.91
C PRO A 132 20.71 10.40 2.91
N GLY A 133 21.82 10.98 3.36
CA GLY A 133 22.69 11.79 2.51
C GLY A 133 23.71 10.92 1.77
N ASP A 134 23.98 11.22 0.50
CA ASP A 134 24.86 10.43 -0.38
C ASP A 134 26.37 10.62 -0.14
N GLU A 135 26.79 11.73 0.49
CA GLU A 135 28.20 12.15 0.35
C GLU A 135 29.01 12.24 1.65
N SER A 136 28.53 11.84 2.79
CA SER A 136 29.27 12.14 4.03
C SER A 136 29.29 11.08 5.11
N GLY A 137 29.19 9.82 4.75
CA GLY A 137 29.33 8.70 5.68
C GLY A 137 28.02 8.27 6.35
N PRO A 138 28.02 7.09 6.99
CA PRO A 138 26.85 6.51 7.60
C PRO A 138 26.30 7.40 8.71
N GLY A 139 25.02 7.77 8.60
CA GLY A 139 24.25 8.48 9.63
C GLY A 139 23.96 9.95 9.37
N LYS A 140 24.44 10.56 8.27
CA LYS A 140 24.04 11.92 7.91
C LYS A 140 22.75 11.89 7.11
N VAL A 141 21.79 12.70 7.55
CA VAL A 141 20.50 12.89 6.89
C VAL A 141 20.41 14.34 6.40
N ARG A 142 19.77 14.55 5.26
CA ARG A 142 19.49 15.91 4.74
C ARG A 142 17.98 16.12 4.64
N PRO A 143 17.48 17.32 4.98
CA PRO A 143 16.08 17.64 4.74
C PRO A 143 15.86 17.94 3.24
N ILE A 144 14.89 17.27 2.64
CA ILE A 144 14.38 17.57 1.31
C ILE A 144 12.92 17.95 1.43
N TYR A 145 12.50 19.07 0.82
CA TYR A 145 11.10 19.43 0.74
C TYR A 145 10.42 18.59 -0.34
N ILE A 146 9.44 17.78 0.08
CA ILE A 146 8.69 16.91 -0.81
C ILE A 146 7.24 17.43 -0.87
N ARG A 147 6.75 17.62 -2.09
CA ARG A 147 5.34 17.90 -2.34
C ARG A 147 4.52 16.65 -2.07
N ASP A 148 3.36 16.84 -1.43
CA ASP A 148 2.41 15.74 -1.24
C ASP A 148 1.76 15.33 -2.57
N GLU A 149 1.64 14.05 -2.77
CA GLU A 149 1.04 13.44 -3.95
C GLU A 149 -0.44 13.13 -3.71
N PRO A 150 -1.29 13.10 -4.75
CA PRO A 150 -2.63 12.57 -4.63
C PRO A 150 -2.64 11.15 -4.06
N ARG A 151 -3.58 10.88 -3.16
CA ARG A 151 -3.75 9.59 -2.51
C ARG A 151 -5.07 8.95 -2.95
N VAL A 152 -5.09 7.64 -2.95
CA VAL A 152 -6.23 6.83 -3.35
C VAL A 152 -6.43 5.70 -2.36
N ALA A 153 -7.66 5.22 -2.22
CA ALA A 153 -7.98 3.95 -1.62
C ALA A 153 -8.55 3.01 -2.69
N LEU A 154 -8.09 1.78 -2.69
CA LEU A 154 -8.55 0.69 -3.54
C LEU A 154 -9.23 -0.35 -2.67
N ALA A 155 -10.44 -0.79 -3.03
CA ALA A 155 -11.13 -1.83 -2.28
C ALA A 155 -11.50 -3.01 -3.17
N ALA A 156 -11.40 -4.21 -2.59
CA ALA A 156 -11.78 -5.49 -3.16
C ALA A 156 -12.90 -6.12 -2.32
N THR A 157 -14.12 -6.19 -2.83
CA THR A 157 -15.21 -6.97 -2.24
C THR A 157 -15.06 -8.42 -2.68
N ARG A 158 -14.94 -9.34 -1.72
CA ARG A 158 -14.64 -10.75 -1.95
C ARG A 158 -15.83 -11.64 -1.66
N VAL A 159 -15.82 -12.84 -2.23
CA VAL A 159 -16.89 -13.85 -2.03
C VAL A 159 -16.95 -14.40 -0.59
N ASP A 160 -15.87 -14.30 0.17
CA ASP A 160 -15.74 -14.82 1.54
C ASP A 160 -16.29 -13.85 2.62
N GLY A 161 -16.97 -12.79 2.22
CA GLY A 161 -17.63 -11.87 3.15
C GLY A 161 -16.77 -10.71 3.64
N TYR A 162 -15.60 -10.48 3.05
CA TYR A 162 -14.75 -9.34 3.38
C TYR A 162 -14.66 -8.32 2.25
N THR A 163 -14.55 -7.04 2.60
CA THR A 163 -14.09 -5.96 1.72
C THR A 163 -12.75 -5.45 2.22
N ILE A 164 -11.70 -5.76 1.46
CA ILE A 164 -10.34 -5.35 1.78
C ILE A 164 -10.06 -4.00 1.15
N ILE A 165 -9.64 -3.03 1.95
CA ILE A 165 -9.39 -1.65 1.53
C ILE A 165 -7.92 -1.33 1.76
N ASN A 166 -7.16 -1.17 0.69
CA ASN A 166 -5.76 -0.75 0.73
C ASN A 166 -5.63 0.76 0.49
N THR A 167 -4.71 1.41 1.18
CA THR A 167 -4.41 2.83 1.00
C THR A 167 -2.99 3.18 1.40
N HIS A 168 -2.51 4.33 0.91
CA HIS A 168 -1.33 5.02 1.41
C HIS A 168 -1.71 6.48 1.65
N LEU A 169 -1.80 6.89 2.92
CA LEU A 169 -2.23 8.24 3.27
C LEU A 169 -1.09 9.25 3.13
N SER A 170 -1.44 10.53 3.08
CA SER A 170 -0.49 11.63 3.07
C SER A 170 0.48 11.55 4.27
N PHE A 171 1.75 11.88 4.04
CA PHE A 171 2.73 12.05 5.13
C PHE A 171 2.58 13.41 5.85
N VAL A 172 1.72 14.32 5.35
CA VAL A 172 1.50 15.64 5.94
C VAL A 172 0.57 15.54 7.15
N PRO A 173 1.04 15.89 8.37
CA PRO A 173 0.23 15.82 9.58
C PRO A 173 -1.08 16.61 9.47
N GLY A 174 -2.14 16.03 10.01
CA GLY A 174 -3.49 16.61 9.94
C GLY A 174 -4.20 16.30 8.62
N TYR A 175 -3.50 16.26 7.50
CA TYR A 175 -4.10 15.87 6.22
C TYR A 175 -4.36 14.35 6.19
N ASN A 176 -3.40 13.54 6.64
CA ASN A 176 -3.57 12.11 6.85
C ASN A 176 -4.75 11.78 7.78
N VAL A 177 -4.94 12.55 8.87
CA VAL A 177 -6.10 12.39 9.76
C VAL A 177 -7.42 12.69 9.03
N LYS A 178 -7.45 13.75 8.20
CA LYS A 178 -8.60 14.07 7.36
C LYS A 178 -8.91 12.94 6.38
N GLN A 179 -7.90 12.45 5.67
CA GLN A 179 -8.03 11.35 4.73
C GLN A 179 -8.51 10.06 5.43
N LEU A 180 -7.98 9.74 6.61
CA LEU A 180 -8.43 8.58 7.39
C LEU A 180 -9.90 8.67 7.79
N ARG A 181 -10.41 9.86 8.15
CA ARG A 181 -11.83 10.06 8.45
C ARG A 181 -12.72 9.79 7.25
N VAL A 182 -12.33 10.28 6.07
CA VAL A 182 -13.03 10.02 4.80
C VAL A 182 -13.00 8.54 4.48
N LEU A 183 -11.85 7.90 4.61
CA LEU A 183 -11.67 6.47 4.37
C LEU A 183 -12.56 5.61 5.28
N LYS A 184 -12.59 5.89 6.58
CA LYS A 184 -13.44 5.18 7.54
C LYS A 184 -14.93 5.32 7.24
N LYS A 185 -15.36 6.51 6.79
CA LYS A 185 -16.74 6.73 6.37
C LYS A 185 -17.06 5.90 5.13
N TRP A 186 -16.19 5.91 4.14
CA TRP A 186 -16.35 5.11 2.92
C TRP A 186 -16.36 3.60 3.21
N ALA A 187 -15.49 3.12 4.11
CA ALA A 187 -15.49 1.73 4.53
C ALA A 187 -16.84 1.32 5.16
N ALA A 188 -17.44 2.18 5.99
CA ALA A 188 -18.76 1.92 6.56
C ALA A 188 -19.90 1.99 5.52
N GLU A 189 -19.74 2.77 4.46
CA GLU A 189 -20.66 2.80 3.31
C GLU A 189 -20.56 1.48 2.52
N LEU A 190 -19.36 1.02 2.23
CA LEU A 190 -19.13 -0.26 1.56
C LEU A 190 -19.68 -1.44 2.36
N GLU A 191 -19.47 -1.49 3.69
CA GLU A 191 -20.07 -2.52 4.56
C GLU A 191 -21.61 -2.58 4.40
N ARG A 192 -22.27 -1.40 4.38
CA ARG A 192 -23.73 -1.33 4.21
C ARG A 192 -24.19 -1.77 2.83
N GLU A 193 -23.43 -1.43 1.79
CA GLU A 193 -23.80 -1.71 0.40
C GLU A 193 -23.56 -3.18 0.03
N THR A 194 -22.51 -3.77 0.55
CA THR A 194 -22.06 -5.12 0.15
C THR A 194 -22.45 -6.19 1.15
N GLY A 195 -22.80 -5.83 2.38
CA GLY A 195 -23.06 -6.79 3.46
C GLY A 195 -21.79 -7.49 3.97
N THR A 196 -20.61 -7.00 3.64
CA THR A 196 -19.32 -7.58 4.01
C THR A 196 -18.68 -6.84 5.18
N ILE A 197 -17.64 -7.44 5.78
CA ILE A 197 -16.81 -6.80 6.80
C ILE A 197 -15.68 -6.02 6.14
N ALA A 198 -15.56 -4.72 6.44
CA ALA A 198 -14.46 -3.90 5.94
C ALA A 198 -13.19 -4.05 6.78
N ILE A 199 -12.09 -4.33 6.09
CA ILE A 199 -10.73 -4.32 6.63
C ILE A 199 -9.95 -3.21 5.92
N ILE A 200 -9.54 -2.18 6.64
CA ILE A 200 -8.65 -1.13 6.13
C ILE A 200 -7.21 -1.55 6.41
N MET A 201 -6.35 -1.50 5.41
CA MET A 201 -4.93 -1.79 5.53
C MET A 201 -4.07 -0.80 4.75
N GLY A 202 -2.80 -0.70 5.12
CA GLY A 202 -1.80 0.08 4.41
C GLY A 202 -1.01 1.03 5.29
N ASP A 203 -0.16 1.83 4.65
CA ASP A 203 0.59 2.90 5.29
C ASP A 203 -0.32 4.12 5.55
N LEU A 204 -0.66 4.32 6.80
CA LEU A 204 -1.49 5.44 7.21
C LEU A 204 -0.69 6.71 7.56
N ASN A 205 0.65 6.63 7.57
CA ASN A 205 1.54 7.73 7.97
C ASN A 205 1.14 8.38 9.31
N LEU A 206 0.55 7.59 10.21
CA LEU A 206 0.07 8.00 11.53
C LEU A 206 0.72 7.11 12.59
N PRO A 207 1.57 7.66 13.46
CA PRO A 207 2.25 6.85 14.46
C PRO A 207 1.34 6.48 15.64
N LYS A 208 1.72 5.43 16.35
CA LYS A 208 1.11 4.98 17.62
C LYS A 208 -0.40 4.68 17.46
N ASN A 209 -1.20 5.13 18.40
CA ASN A 209 -2.65 4.88 18.42
C ASN A 209 -3.48 5.91 17.64
N LEU A 210 -2.85 6.86 16.94
CA LEU A 210 -3.57 7.91 16.22
C LEU A 210 -4.64 7.37 15.26
N PRO A 211 -4.42 6.27 14.54
CA PRO A 211 -5.47 5.72 13.66
C PRO A 211 -6.72 5.24 14.39
N ILE A 212 -6.65 4.90 15.66
CA ILE A 212 -7.78 4.30 16.41
C ILE A 212 -8.33 5.20 17.51
N VAL A 213 -7.65 6.29 17.86
CA VAL A 213 -8.09 7.21 18.93
C VAL A 213 -9.49 7.74 18.64
N ALA A 214 -10.32 7.77 19.68
CA ALA A 214 -11.71 8.25 19.68
C ALA A 214 -12.56 7.64 18.53
N SER A 215 -12.33 6.37 18.20
CA SER A 215 -13.08 5.65 17.16
C SER A 215 -13.43 4.23 17.60
N GLN A 216 -14.42 3.62 16.91
CA GLN A 216 -14.76 2.21 17.10
C GLN A 216 -13.81 1.25 16.38
N TRP A 217 -12.88 1.78 15.57
CA TRP A 217 -11.91 0.99 14.85
C TRP A 217 -10.83 0.46 15.79
N LYS A 218 -10.42 -0.76 15.55
CA LYS A 218 -9.35 -1.45 16.31
C LYS A 218 -8.21 -1.80 15.37
N SER A 219 -6.98 -1.76 15.88
CA SER A 219 -5.82 -2.32 15.19
C SER A 219 -5.80 -3.83 15.39
N LEU A 220 -5.76 -4.58 14.31
CA LEU A 220 -5.73 -6.04 14.32
C LEU A 220 -4.31 -6.61 14.45
N ALA A 221 -3.29 -5.76 14.22
CA ALA A 221 -1.89 -6.09 14.45
C ALA A 221 -1.18 -4.87 15.00
N THR A 222 -0.27 -5.10 15.95
CA THR A 222 0.57 -4.05 16.55
C THR A 222 2.02 -4.45 16.45
N GLN A 223 2.77 -3.75 15.57
CA GLN A 223 4.16 -4.02 15.33
C GLN A 223 4.84 -2.80 14.69
N ALA A 224 6.06 -2.50 15.10
CA ALA A 224 6.87 -1.49 14.40
C ALA A 224 7.22 -2.00 13.00
N THR A 225 7.02 -1.15 11.98
CA THR A 225 7.24 -1.49 10.57
C THR A 225 8.31 -0.62 9.92
N TYR A 226 8.62 0.54 10.48
CA TYR A 226 9.53 1.52 9.88
C TYR A 226 10.67 1.93 10.83
N PRO A 227 11.90 2.13 10.34
CA PRO A 227 12.40 1.65 9.05
C PRO A 227 12.68 0.15 9.07
N SER A 228 12.65 -0.54 7.92
CA SER A 228 12.80 -2.00 7.85
C SER A 228 14.13 -2.53 8.42
N TRP A 229 15.19 -1.74 8.42
CA TRP A 229 16.51 -2.09 8.96
C TRP A 229 16.67 -1.84 10.47
N GLY A 230 15.61 -1.57 11.18
CA GLY A 230 15.62 -1.32 12.63
C GLY A 230 14.32 -0.67 13.09
N ALA A 231 13.22 -1.36 12.85
CA ALA A 231 11.86 -0.85 13.03
C ALA A 231 11.60 -0.33 14.46
N LYS A 232 11.13 0.91 14.56
CA LYS A 232 10.83 1.62 15.79
C LYS A 232 9.45 2.27 15.81
N ILE A 233 8.87 2.50 14.63
CA ILE A 233 7.59 3.20 14.45
C ILE A 233 6.65 2.29 13.68
N GLN A 234 5.40 2.28 14.07
CA GLN A 234 4.31 1.68 13.29
C GLN A 234 3.64 2.80 12.49
N PHE A 235 3.68 2.69 11.16
CA PHE A 235 2.92 3.50 10.21
C PHE A 235 1.90 2.67 9.44
N ASP A 236 2.16 1.37 9.33
CA ASP A 236 1.30 0.40 8.66
C ASP A 236 0.28 -0.17 9.63
N TYR A 237 -0.96 -0.31 9.19
CA TYR A 237 -2.06 -0.78 10.03
C TYR A 237 -2.96 -1.73 9.27
N ILE A 238 -3.60 -2.63 10.05
CA ILE A 238 -4.74 -3.44 9.65
C ILE A 238 -5.85 -3.10 10.64
N LEU A 239 -6.93 -2.48 10.16
CA LEU A 239 -7.99 -1.95 11.01
C LEU A 239 -9.34 -2.58 10.66
N SER A 240 -10.14 -2.90 11.68
CA SER A 240 -11.56 -3.20 11.52
C SER A 240 -12.38 -2.59 12.66
N LYS A 241 -13.65 -2.36 12.39
CA LYS A 241 -14.63 -2.00 13.43
C LYS A 241 -15.51 -3.21 13.80
N ALA A 242 -15.55 -4.23 12.95
CA ALA A 242 -16.29 -5.46 13.21
C ALA A 242 -15.63 -6.30 14.32
N PRO A 243 -16.38 -7.14 15.01
CA PRO A 243 -15.86 -8.02 16.06
C PRO A 243 -15.19 -9.27 15.46
N VAL A 244 -14.09 -9.07 14.75
CA VAL A 244 -13.28 -10.15 14.20
C VAL A 244 -12.21 -10.60 15.19
N THR A 245 -11.85 -11.87 15.15
CA THR A 245 -10.67 -12.40 15.84
C THR A 245 -9.46 -12.18 14.95
N ALA A 246 -8.38 -11.66 15.52
CA ALA A 246 -7.16 -11.43 14.78
C ALA A 246 -5.93 -11.88 15.57
N LYS A 247 -4.99 -12.49 14.86
CA LYS A 247 -3.68 -12.89 15.37
C LYS A 247 -2.61 -12.26 14.50
N ALA A 248 -1.84 -11.34 15.09
CA ALA A 248 -0.68 -10.78 14.40
C ALA A 248 0.34 -11.89 14.09
N LEU A 249 0.88 -11.89 12.88
CA LEU A 249 1.91 -12.83 12.45
C LEU A 249 3.28 -12.20 12.60
N ALA A 250 4.30 -13.05 12.66
CA ALA A 250 5.69 -12.60 12.72
C ALA A 250 6.06 -11.83 11.44
N THR A 251 6.88 -10.81 11.59
CA THR A 251 7.38 -10.03 10.48
C THR A 251 8.37 -10.82 9.64
N VAL A 252 8.24 -10.69 8.33
CA VAL A 252 9.14 -11.25 7.34
C VAL A 252 9.94 -10.12 6.72
N THR A 253 11.28 -10.21 6.73
CA THR A 253 12.12 -9.21 6.06
C THR A 253 12.18 -9.50 4.57
N THR A 254 11.73 -8.56 3.75
CA THR A 254 11.69 -8.72 2.30
C THR A 254 12.91 -8.17 1.57
N GLY A 255 13.59 -7.18 2.13
CA GLY A 255 14.75 -6.55 1.52
C GLY A 255 14.45 -5.63 0.33
N VAL A 256 13.17 -5.43 -0.03
CA VAL A 256 12.74 -4.60 -1.17
C VAL A 256 11.95 -3.36 -0.78
N SER A 257 11.78 -3.11 0.51
CA SER A 257 11.05 -1.96 1.04
C SER A 257 11.73 -1.40 2.27
N ASP A 258 11.63 -0.10 2.50
CA ASP A 258 12.01 0.57 3.74
C ASP A 258 10.99 0.35 4.86
N HIS A 259 9.84 -0.28 4.57
CA HIS A 259 8.90 -0.81 5.56
C HIS A 259 9.00 -2.32 5.67
N LEU A 260 8.74 -2.85 6.87
CA LEU A 260 8.48 -4.27 7.08
C LEU A 260 6.99 -4.55 6.80
N PRO A 261 6.64 -5.68 6.19
CA PRO A 261 5.25 -6.05 6.01
C PRO A 261 4.57 -6.29 7.37
N LEU A 262 3.35 -5.79 7.51
CA LEU A 262 2.47 -6.05 8.64
C LEU A 262 1.46 -7.12 8.24
N SER A 263 1.35 -8.19 9.02
CA SER A 263 0.52 -9.35 8.70
C SER A 263 -0.34 -9.79 9.87
N ALA A 264 -1.55 -10.24 9.58
CA ALA A 264 -2.45 -10.82 10.56
C ALA A 264 -3.30 -11.93 9.93
N GLU A 265 -3.56 -12.99 10.69
CA GLU A 265 -4.60 -13.95 10.42
C GLU A 265 -5.91 -13.43 11.01
N ILE A 266 -6.97 -13.38 10.20
CA ILE A 266 -8.26 -12.81 10.57
C ILE A 266 -9.33 -13.87 10.39
N THR A 267 -10.13 -14.10 11.44
CA THR A 267 -11.27 -15.02 11.42
C THR A 267 -12.52 -14.32 11.95
N HIS A 268 -13.66 -14.74 11.39
CA HIS A 268 -14.98 -14.20 11.76
C HIS A 268 -15.82 -15.31 12.38
#